data_8d7e3cac20877b68a9c83dfe9eeaf258
#
_entry.id   8d7e3cac20877b68a9c83dfe9eeaf258
#
_cell.length_a   1.000
_cell.length_b   1.000
_cell.length_c   1.000
_cell.angle_alpha   90.00
_cell.angle_beta   90.00
_cell.angle_gamma   90.00
#
_symmetry.space_group_name_H-M   'P 1'
#
loop_
_entity.id
_entity.type
_entity.pdbx_description
1 polymer ?
#
loop_
_entity_poly.entity_id
_entity_poly.type
_entity_poly.pdbx_seq_one_letter_code
_entity_poly.pdbx_strand_id
1 'polypeptide(L)'
;MFAHADQVVELDGGARLSALCFDGPVESLNRTDASQPALFTCGLACHAAMVEQGGELPVAGALGLSLGEYTALALAGVFTFEEGLRLVATRGRLMQRAAEASKGGMVALIGGDEAKANEVCAAAAQGQVLVPANFNAPGQIVLSGHAEACDRAVTAAGTLGLRATKLAVAGAFHSPLMAPAAEGMARALEHVEFRPARCPVWSNVTGKPHGKDPATLKALLVDQIVKPVRWDTCCQDMLAWRKASGLDGSASLHELAPGSVLKGLMRRIDRAAEVTTHDTVEEPQRAKA
;
A
#
# COMPACT_ATOMS: atom_id res chain seq x y z
N MET A 1 -14.04 16.23 -0.84
CA MET A 1 -13.66 14.90 -1.37
C MET A 1 -14.41 13.77 -0.67
N PHE A 2 -14.46 13.66 0.66
CA PHE A 2 -15.21 12.60 1.35
C PHE A 2 -16.70 12.53 1.00
N ALA A 3 -17.42 13.67 1.00
CA ALA A 3 -18.82 13.71 0.57
C ALA A 3 -19.03 13.27 -0.89
N HIS A 4 -18.03 13.48 -1.75
CA HIS A 4 -18.04 12.96 -3.11
C HIS A 4 -17.79 11.45 -3.14
N ALA A 5 -16.87 10.96 -2.30
CA ALA A 5 -16.64 9.52 -2.16
C ALA A 5 -17.91 8.74 -1.77
N ASP A 6 -18.72 9.30 -0.86
CA ASP A 6 -20.01 8.71 -0.45
C ASP A 6 -21.01 8.56 -1.59
N GLN A 7 -20.87 9.36 -2.66
CA GLN A 7 -21.73 9.26 -3.86
C GLN A 7 -21.19 8.24 -4.88
N VAL A 8 -19.91 7.90 -4.80
CA VAL A 8 -19.22 7.03 -5.76
C VAL A 8 -19.23 5.58 -5.34
N VAL A 9 -19.07 5.31 -4.03
CA VAL A 9 -19.00 3.96 -3.46
C VAL A 9 -19.92 3.83 -2.25
N GLU A 10 -20.54 2.67 -2.15
CA GLU A 10 -21.27 2.21 -0.98
C GLU A 10 -20.50 1.10 -0.31
N LEU A 11 -20.32 1.18 0.99
CA LEU A 11 -19.68 0.12 1.79
C LEU A 11 -20.69 -0.97 2.13
N ASP A 12 -20.20 -2.18 2.39
CA ASP A 12 -21.02 -3.30 2.82
C ASP A 12 -21.80 -2.88 4.10
N GLY A 13 -23.12 -3.12 4.09
CA GLY A 13 -24.03 -2.68 5.16
C GLY A 13 -24.57 -1.27 5.02
N GLY A 14 -24.34 -0.56 3.90
CA GLY A 14 -24.91 0.75 3.59
C GLY A 14 -24.26 1.92 4.36
N ALA A 15 -23.12 1.70 5.01
CA ALA A 15 -22.40 2.75 5.71
C ALA A 15 -21.76 3.73 4.71
N ARG A 16 -21.83 5.04 5.03
CA ARG A 16 -21.06 6.05 4.28
C ARG A 16 -19.59 5.97 4.65
N LEU A 17 -18.73 6.09 3.65
CA LEU A 17 -17.28 6.11 3.86
C LEU A 17 -16.84 7.25 4.79
N SER A 18 -17.42 8.45 4.60
CA SER A 18 -17.12 9.62 5.43
C SER A 18 -17.47 9.37 6.90
N ALA A 19 -18.67 8.85 7.18
CA ALA A 19 -19.11 8.55 8.55
C ALA A 19 -18.17 7.54 9.22
N LEU A 20 -17.79 6.48 8.49
CA LEU A 20 -16.87 5.48 9.03
C LEU A 20 -15.48 6.06 9.31
N CYS A 21 -14.98 6.96 8.46
CA CYS A 21 -13.69 7.62 8.64
C CYS A 21 -13.67 8.57 9.85
N PHE A 22 -14.77 9.29 10.11
CA PHE A 22 -14.81 10.34 11.13
C PHE A 22 -15.36 9.87 12.47
N ASP A 23 -16.32 8.95 12.44
CA ASP A 23 -17.07 8.54 13.62
C ASP A 23 -16.80 7.07 14.01
N GLY A 24 -16.18 6.28 13.12
CA GLY A 24 -15.90 4.85 13.35
C GLY A 24 -17.13 3.96 13.21
N PRO A 25 -17.15 2.77 13.82
CA PRO A 25 -16.14 2.24 14.76
C PRO A 25 -14.83 1.81 14.08
N VAL A 26 -13.73 1.87 14.82
CA VAL A 26 -12.40 1.58 14.31
C VAL A 26 -12.23 0.15 13.78
N GLU A 27 -12.90 -0.80 14.38
CA GLU A 27 -12.90 -2.21 13.96
C GLU A 27 -13.47 -2.37 12.55
N SER A 28 -14.52 -1.63 12.22
CA SER A 28 -15.11 -1.60 10.87
C SER A 28 -14.20 -0.87 9.87
N LEU A 29 -13.58 0.23 10.29
CA LEU A 29 -12.64 0.98 9.45
C LEU A 29 -11.38 0.15 9.12
N ASN A 30 -10.92 -0.69 10.05
CA ASN A 30 -9.74 -1.55 9.88
C ASN A 30 -10.00 -2.77 8.96
N ARG A 31 -11.24 -3.07 8.61
CA ARG A 31 -11.52 -4.08 7.59
C ARG A 31 -10.95 -3.63 6.25
N THR A 32 -10.37 -4.57 5.48
CA THR A 32 -9.68 -4.17 4.24
C THR A 32 -10.62 -3.64 3.15
N ASP A 33 -11.90 -4.01 3.18
CA ASP A 33 -12.95 -3.51 2.29
C ASP A 33 -13.35 -2.04 2.59
N ALA A 34 -13.12 -1.57 3.81
CA ALA A 34 -13.35 -0.19 4.24
C ALA A 34 -12.06 0.65 4.24
N SER A 35 -10.96 0.09 4.77
CA SER A 35 -9.70 0.82 4.90
C SER A 35 -9.09 1.22 3.55
N GLN A 36 -9.24 0.39 2.50
CA GLN A 36 -8.68 0.72 1.19
C GLN A 36 -9.32 1.96 0.56
N PRO A 37 -10.66 2.06 0.39
CA PRO A 37 -11.27 3.29 -0.10
C PRO A 37 -11.08 4.49 0.85
N ALA A 38 -10.99 4.27 2.17
CA ALA A 38 -10.72 5.32 3.14
C ALA A 38 -9.32 5.93 2.96
N LEU A 39 -8.29 5.11 2.90
CA LEU A 39 -6.89 5.54 2.69
C LEU A 39 -6.69 6.21 1.32
N PHE A 40 -7.29 5.67 0.26
CA PHE A 40 -7.26 6.27 -1.07
C PHE A 40 -7.87 7.68 -1.06
N THR A 41 -9.06 7.81 -0.48
CA THR A 41 -9.76 9.11 -0.37
C THR A 41 -8.98 10.09 0.50
N CYS A 42 -8.43 9.64 1.62
CA CYS A 42 -7.65 10.47 2.53
C CYS A 42 -6.37 10.98 1.86
N GLY A 43 -5.61 10.11 1.19
CA GLY A 43 -4.38 10.51 0.50
C GLY A 43 -4.62 11.56 -0.58
N LEU A 44 -5.65 11.39 -1.41
CA LEU A 44 -6.00 12.37 -2.44
C LEU A 44 -6.60 13.65 -1.85
N ALA A 45 -7.32 13.58 -0.73
CA ALA A 45 -7.82 14.75 0.00
C ALA A 45 -6.66 15.57 0.59
N CYS A 46 -5.65 14.91 1.16
CA CYS A 46 -4.44 15.58 1.62
C CYS A 46 -3.74 16.34 0.50
N HIS A 47 -3.53 15.69 -0.66
CA HIS A 47 -2.94 16.36 -1.82
C HIS A 47 -3.77 17.56 -2.29
N ALA A 48 -5.09 17.43 -2.38
CA ALA A 48 -5.97 18.52 -2.77
C ALA A 48 -5.89 19.69 -1.78
N ALA A 49 -5.83 19.42 -0.48
CA ALA A 49 -5.67 20.44 0.55
C ALA A 49 -4.31 21.15 0.45
N MET A 50 -3.24 20.43 0.14
CA MET A 50 -1.91 21.02 -0.10
C MET A 50 -1.93 21.98 -1.29
N VAL A 51 -2.58 21.58 -2.39
CA VAL A 51 -2.74 22.42 -3.59
C VAL A 51 -3.55 23.68 -3.27
N GLU A 52 -4.64 23.54 -2.49
CA GLU A 52 -5.49 24.67 -2.11
C GLU A 52 -4.73 25.69 -1.23
N GLN A 53 -3.84 25.23 -0.34
CA GLN A 53 -3.06 26.06 0.56
C GLN A 53 -1.82 26.66 -0.09
N GLY A 54 -1.10 25.88 -0.90
CA GLY A 54 0.22 26.21 -1.44
C GLY A 54 0.24 26.58 -2.92
N GLY A 55 -0.89 26.49 -3.62
CA GLY A 55 -0.96 26.64 -5.07
C GLY A 55 -0.57 25.35 -5.81
N GLU A 56 -0.20 25.47 -7.09
CA GLU A 56 0.16 24.34 -7.92
C GLU A 56 1.38 23.59 -7.36
N LEU A 57 1.21 22.29 -7.08
CA LEU A 57 2.27 21.39 -6.60
C LEU A 57 2.60 20.37 -7.70
N PRO A 58 3.66 20.61 -8.48
CA PRO A 58 4.08 19.66 -9.51
C PRO A 58 4.59 18.37 -8.87
N VAL A 59 3.93 17.25 -9.17
CA VAL A 59 4.33 15.93 -8.73
C VAL A 59 5.40 15.38 -9.67
N ALA A 60 6.64 15.33 -9.22
CA ALA A 60 7.77 14.85 -10.01
C ALA A 60 7.77 13.31 -10.15
N GLY A 61 7.27 12.59 -9.14
CA GLY A 61 7.11 11.14 -9.11
C GLY A 61 6.24 10.72 -7.94
N ALA A 62 5.64 9.55 -8.04
CA ALA A 62 4.76 9.04 -6.99
C ALA A 62 5.00 7.54 -6.75
N LEU A 63 4.96 7.11 -5.49
CA LEU A 63 5.01 5.71 -5.11
C LEU A 63 4.09 5.47 -3.92
N GLY A 64 3.63 4.24 -3.78
CA GLY A 64 2.73 3.87 -2.69
C GLY A 64 2.82 2.39 -2.36
N LEU A 65 2.69 2.06 -1.09
CA LEU A 65 2.76 0.70 -0.59
C LEU A 65 1.40 0.01 -0.78
N SER A 66 1.37 -1.10 -1.51
CA SER A 66 0.17 -1.91 -1.76
C SER A 66 -1.00 -1.07 -2.31
N LEU A 67 -2.01 -0.74 -1.50
CA LEU A 67 -3.08 0.18 -1.88
C LEU A 67 -2.57 1.52 -2.38
N GLY A 68 -1.52 2.05 -1.75
CA GLY A 68 -0.94 3.34 -2.10
C GLY A 68 -0.46 3.43 -3.55
N GLU A 69 -0.16 2.32 -4.23
CA GLU A 69 0.15 2.31 -5.66
C GLU A 69 -1.03 2.83 -6.50
N TYR A 70 -2.27 2.51 -6.11
CA TYR A 70 -3.47 3.08 -6.75
C TYR A 70 -3.60 4.58 -6.50
N THR A 71 -3.31 5.05 -5.28
CA THR A 71 -3.27 6.49 -4.97
C THR A 71 -2.22 7.21 -5.81
N ALA A 72 -1.03 6.63 -5.95
CA ALA A 72 0.06 7.17 -6.77
C ALA A 72 -0.34 7.23 -8.26
N LEU A 73 -1.00 6.20 -8.79
CA LEU A 73 -1.50 6.17 -10.16
C LEU A 73 -2.59 7.22 -10.42
N ALA A 74 -3.50 7.43 -9.46
CA ALA A 74 -4.50 8.49 -9.54
C ALA A 74 -3.86 9.89 -9.53
N LEU A 75 -2.89 10.14 -8.64
CA LEU A 75 -2.10 11.38 -8.64
C LEU A 75 -1.36 11.60 -9.96
N ALA A 76 -0.83 10.56 -10.56
CA ALA A 76 -0.20 10.62 -11.87
C ALA A 76 -1.19 10.78 -13.03
N GLY A 77 -2.51 10.72 -12.77
CA GLY A 77 -3.57 10.94 -13.77
C GLY A 77 -3.87 9.72 -14.64
N VAL A 78 -3.46 8.52 -14.22
CA VAL A 78 -3.74 7.27 -14.96
C VAL A 78 -5.24 6.98 -15.01
N PHE A 79 -5.95 7.30 -13.96
CA PHE A 79 -7.43 7.24 -13.86
C PHE A 79 -7.95 8.37 -12.98
N THR A 80 -9.25 8.65 -13.05
CA THR A 80 -9.90 9.69 -12.22
C THR A 80 -10.01 9.23 -10.76
N PHE A 81 -10.38 10.18 -9.88
CA PHE A 81 -10.71 9.85 -8.48
C PHE A 81 -11.80 8.78 -8.39
N GLU A 82 -12.88 8.94 -9.16
CA GLU A 82 -14.04 8.03 -9.14
C GLU A 82 -13.66 6.64 -9.67
N GLU A 83 -12.92 6.58 -10.76
CA GLU A 83 -12.42 5.32 -11.34
C GLU A 83 -11.53 4.58 -10.32
N GLY A 84 -10.56 5.30 -9.74
CA GLY A 84 -9.66 4.77 -8.73
C GLY A 84 -10.39 4.34 -7.46
N LEU A 85 -11.35 5.14 -6.99
CA LEU A 85 -12.12 4.81 -5.78
C LEU A 85 -12.96 3.53 -5.97
N ARG A 86 -13.61 3.36 -7.14
CA ARG A 86 -14.32 2.11 -7.47
C ARG A 86 -13.39 0.91 -7.55
N LEU A 87 -12.18 1.10 -8.12
CA LEU A 87 -11.17 0.05 -8.19
C LEU A 87 -10.71 -0.39 -6.79
N VAL A 88 -10.35 0.55 -5.92
CA VAL A 88 -9.85 0.20 -4.57
C VAL A 88 -10.95 -0.34 -3.66
N ALA A 89 -12.19 0.11 -3.80
CA ALA A 89 -13.33 -0.47 -3.11
C ALA A 89 -13.60 -1.91 -3.56
N THR A 90 -13.50 -2.17 -4.88
CA THR A 90 -13.60 -3.53 -5.43
C THR A 90 -12.44 -4.41 -4.95
N ARG A 91 -11.19 -3.89 -4.99
CA ARG A 91 -10.00 -4.57 -4.49
C ARG A 91 -10.15 -4.95 -3.01
N GLY A 92 -10.59 -4.00 -2.18
CA GLY A 92 -10.82 -4.22 -0.76
C GLY A 92 -11.82 -5.35 -0.50
N ARG A 93 -12.99 -5.31 -1.16
CA ARG A 93 -14.01 -6.37 -1.04
C ARG A 93 -13.51 -7.74 -1.50
N LEU A 94 -12.81 -7.81 -2.62
CA LEU A 94 -12.27 -9.06 -3.15
C LEU A 94 -11.21 -9.66 -2.20
N MET A 95 -10.31 -8.82 -1.69
CA MET A 95 -9.27 -9.24 -0.75
C MET A 95 -9.87 -9.64 0.61
N GLN A 96 -10.91 -8.93 1.09
CA GLN A 96 -11.61 -9.30 2.32
C GLN A 96 -12.26 -10.69 2.21
N ARG A 97 -12.97 -10.95 1.11
CA ARG A 97 -13.60 -12.26 0.84
C ARG A 97 -12.57 -13.39 0.75
N ALA A 98 -11.45 -13.14 0.05
CA ALA A 98 -10.38 -14.12 -0.05
C ALA A 98 -9.72 -14.40 1.32
N ALA A 99 -9.57 -13.37 2.16
CA ALA A 99 -9.05 -13.49 3.51
C ALA A 99 -9.96 -14.34 4.41
N GLU A 100 -11.27 -14.07 4.39
CA GLU A 100 -12.27 -14.82 5.15
C GLU A 100 -12.34 -16.30 4.72
N ALA A 101 -12.16 -16.57 3.42
CA ALA A 101 -12.20 -17.94 2.88
C ALA A 101 -10.93 -18.76 3.20
N SER A 102 -9.76 -18.12 3.34
CA SER A 102 -8.47 -18.82 3.38
C SER A 102 -7.91 -19.11 4.77
N LYS A 103 -8.51 -18.55 5.84
CA LYS A 103 -7.98 -18.66 7.22
C LYS A 103 -6.46 -18.40 7.29
N GLY A 104 -6.03 -17.33 6.63
CA GLY A 104 -4.63 -16.95 6.53
C GLY A 104 -4.20 -15.99 7.64
N GLY A 105 -2.91 -15.62 7.61
CA GLY A 105 -2.32 -14.66 8.51
C GLY A 105 -1.02 -14.08 7.96
N MET A 106 -0.47 -13.13 8.70
CA MET A 106 0.82 -12.52 8.38
C MET A 106 1.71 -12.43 9.61
N VAL A 107 3.03 -12.46 9.39
CA VAL A 107 4.06 -12.40 10.43
C VAL A 107 5.10 -11.37 10.03
N ALA A 108 5.31 -10.36 10.88
CA ALA A 108 6.43 -9.44 10.74
C ALA A 108 7.72 -10.13 11.20
N LEU A 109 8.73 -10.17 10.33
CA LEU A 109 10.05 -10.71 10.55
C LEU A 109 11.07 -9.57 10.63
N ILE A 110 11.85 -9.53 11.70
CA ILE A 110 12.82 -8.47 11.96
C ILE A 110 14.23 -9.06 12.13
N GLY A 111 15.20 -8.48 11.44
CA GLY A 111 16.62 -8.81 11.56
C GLY A 111 17.15 -9.70 10.43
N GLY A 112 16.31 -10.14 9.49
CA GLY A 112 16.70 -10.98 8.35
C GLY A 112 16.63 -10.26 7.02
N ASP A 113 17.32 -10.83 6.04
CA ASP A 113 17.22 -10.52 4.61
C ASP A 113 16.24 -11.47 3.89
N GLU A 114 16.14 -11.35 2.57
CA GLU A 114 15.26 -12.21 1.74
C GLU A 114 15.65 -13.69 1.84
N ALA A 115 16.94 -14.02 1.93
CA ALA A 115 17.41 -15.40 2.06
C ALA A 115 16.94 -16.02 3.38
N LYS A 116 17.09 -15.30 4.48
CA LYS A 116 16.60 -15.70 5.80
C LYS A 116 15.08 -15.82 5.86
N ALA A 117 14.34 -14.90 5.22
CA ALA A 117 12.89 -14.99 5.13
C ALA A 117 12.44 -16.26 4.38
N ASN A 118 13.11 -16.59 3.27
CA ASN A 118 12.86 -17.83 2.53
C ASN A 118 13.22 -19.08 3.35
N GLU A 119 14.29 -19.05 4.14
CA GLU A 119 14.69 -20.14 5.04
C GLU A 119 13.60 -20.39 6.10
N VAL A 120 13.06 -19.32 6.73
CA VAL A 120 11.93 -19.42 7.67
C VAL A 120 10.71 -20.02 6.97
N CYS A 121 10.37 -19.55 5.75
CA CYS A 121 9.25 -20.07 5.00
C CYS A 121 9.43 -21.57 4.70
N ALA A 122 10.59 -21.99 4.23
CA ALA A 122 10.88 -23.39 3.92
C ALA A 122 10.75 -24.31 5.15
N ALA A 123 11.25 -23.86 6.30
CA ALA A 123 11.17 -24.61 7.56
C ALA A 123 9.73 -24.71 8.11
N ALA A 124 8.91 -23.67 7.90
CA ALA A 124 7.60 -23.53 8.54
C ALA A 124 6.42 -23.93 7.64
N ALA A 125 6.57 -23.95 6.32
CA ALA A 125 5.46 -24.18 5.38
C ALA A 125 4.81 -25.56 5.54
N GLN A 126 5.59 -26.63 5.61
CA GLN A 126 5.10 -28.02 5.79
C GLN A 126 3.95 -28.37 4.83
N GLY A 127 4.07 -28.02 3.54
CA GLY A 127 3.06 -28.27 2.52
C GLY A 127 1.94 -27.22 2.44
N GLN A 128 1.92 -26.25 3.35
CA GLN A 128 1.02 -25.09 3.33
C GLN A 128 1.68 -23.89 2.63
N VAL A 129 0.86 -22.92 2.21
CA VAL A 129 1.38 -21.64 1.68
C VAL A 129 1.98 -20.84 2.83
N LEU A 130 3.23 -20.43 2.64
CA LEU A 130 3.92 -19.42 3.45
C LEU A 130 5.01 -18.79 2.58
N VAL A 131 4.92 -17.50 2.34
CA VAL A 131 5.81 -16.77 1.42
C VAL A 131 6.21 -15.41 2.01
N PRO A 132 7.36 -14.85 1.64
CA PRO A 132 7.62 -13.43 1.85
C PRO A 132 6.61 -12.60 1.04
N ALA A 133 5.95 -11.66 1.70
CA ALA A 133 4.83 -10.88 1.12
C ALA A 133 5.14 -9.39 1.04
N ASN A 134 5.91 -8.82 1.97
CA ASN A 134 6.34 -7.43 1.91
C ASN A 134 7.82 -7.31 2.28
N PHE A 135 8.58 -6.67 1.42
CA PHE A 135 9.93 -6.20 1.70
C PHE A 135 9.83 -4.70 2.03
N ASN A 136 9.62 -4.40 3.32
CA ASN A 136 9.27 -3.04 3.75
C ASN A 136 10.49 -2.14 3.94
N ALA A 137 11.58 -2.69 4.44
CA ALA A 137 12.86 -2.00 4.64
C ALA A 137 13.96 -3.05 4.90
N PRO A 138 15.23 -2.69 4.83
CA PRO A 138 16.33 -3.58 5.23
C PRO A 138 16.09 -4.16 6.63
N GLY A 139 16.07 -5.50 6.73
CA GLY A 139 15.79 -6.22 7.96
C GLY A 139 14.33 -6.19 8.43
N GLN A 140 13.38 -5.75 7.61
CA GLN A 140 11.95 -5.77 7.92
C GLN A 140 11.15 -6.38 6.78
N ILE A 141 10.78 -7.64 6.92
CA ILE A 141 10.03 -8.43 5.93
C ILE A 141 8.76 -8.94 6.59
N VAL A 142 7.67 -9.05 5.81
CA VAL A 142 6.43 -9.67 6.28
C VAL A 142 6.23 -10.97 5.52
N LEU A 143 5.97 -12.04 6.26
CA LEU A 143 5.59 -13.34 5.72
C LEU A 143 4.06 -13.44 5.70
N SER A 144 3.50 -14.18 4.74
CA SER A 144 2.07 -14.34 4.54
C SER A 144 1.75 -15.75 4.11
N GLY A 145 0.68 -16.33 4.68
CA GLY A 145 0.30 -17.70 4.36
C GLY A 145 -0.81 -18.23 5.25
N HIS A 146 -0.95 -19.55 5.32
CA HIS A 146 -1.90 -20.20 6.23
C HIS A 146 -1.59 -19.88 7.69
N ALA A 147 -2.61 -19.71 8.51
CA ALA A 147 -2.46 -19.28 9.90
C ALA A 147 -1.52 -20.21 10.70
N GLU A 148 -1.66 -21.52 10.53
CA GLU A 148 -0.81 -22.52 11.18
C GLU A 148 0.65 -22.44 10.73
N ALA A 149 0.90 -22.17 9.43
CA ALA A 149 2.24 -21.96 8.90
C ALA A 149 2.86 -20.66 9.48
N CYS A 150 2.04 -19.62 9.65
CA CYS A 150 2.45 -18.40 10.34
C CYS A 150 2.84 -18.65 11.81
N ASP A 151 2.10 -19.51 12.51
CA ASP A 151 2.43 -19.90 13.89
C ASP A 151 3.78 -20.62 13.96
N ARG A 152 4.03 -21.56 13.04
CA ARG A 152 5.33 -22.24 12.94
C ARG A 152 6.46 -21.29 12.54
N ALA A 153 6.16 -20.28 11.70
CA ALA A 153 7.15 -19.28 11.28
C ALA A 153 7.71 -18.48 12.45
N VAL A 154 6.87 -18.14 13.45
CA VAL A 154 7.33 -17.45 14.66
C VAL A 154 8.36 -18.30 15.42
N THR A 155 8.12 -19.59 15.56
CA THR A 155 9.07 -20.52 16.20
C THR A 155 10.34 -20.69 15.36
N ALA A 156 10.20 -20.93 14.05
CA ALA A 156 11.34 -21.12 13.14
C ALA A 156 12.22 -19.88 13.07
N ALA A 157 11.65 -18.68 13.07
CA ALA A 157 12.41 -17.43 13.11
C ALA A 157 13.28 -17.34 14.36
N GLY A 158 12.75 -17.73 15.53
CA GLY A 158 13.53 -17.77 16.80
C GLY A 158 14.75 -18.68 16.72
N THR A 159 14.64 -19.85 16.10
CA THR A 159 15.78 -20.78 15.92
C THR A 159 16.85 -20.23 14.98
N LEU A 160 16.48 -19.32 14.08
CA LEU A 160 17.40 -18.64 13.16
C LEU A 160 17.93 -17.28 13.71
N GLY A 161 17.67 -16.99 14.99
CA GLY A 161 18.09 -15.76 15.64
C GLY A 161 17.34 -14.50 15.18
N LEU A 162 16.16 -14.67 14.58
CA LEU A 162 15.30 -13.58 14.12
C LEU A 162 14.16 -13.33 15.09
N ARG A 163 13.61 -12.10 15.09
CA ARG A 163 12.39 -11.78 15.81
C ARG A 163 11.21 -11.86 14.86
N ALA A 164 10.14 -12.48 15.31
CA ALA A 164 8.92 -12.60 14.54
C ALA A 164 7.68 -12.30 15.42
N THR A 165 6.70 -11.59 14.86
CA THR A 165 5.46 -11.23 15.55
C THR A 165 4.29 -11.37 14.59
N LYS A 166 3.22 -12.05 15.01
CA LYS A 166 1.97 -12.12 14.25
C LYS A 166 1.36 -10.74 14.13
N LEU A 167 0.85 -10.44 12.95
CA LEU A 167 0.12 -9.20 12.69
C LEU A 167 -1.38 -9.42 12.91
N ALA A 168 -2.05 -8.40 13.44
CA ALA A 168 -3.51 -8.38 13.61
C ALA A 168 -4.19 -7.99 12.28
N VAL A 169 -4.15 -8.90 11.29
CA VAL A 169 -4.72 -8.70 9.96
C VAL A 169 -5.70 -9.81 9.60
N ALA A 170 -6.66 -9.49 8.72
CA ALA A 170 -7.75 -10.40 8.38
C ALA A 170 -7.33 -11.62 7.55
N GLY A 171 -6.16 -11.60 6.88
CA GLY A 171 -5.80 -12.70 5.98
C GLY A 171 -4.36 -12.66 5.44
N ALA A 172 -4.09 -13.59 4.54
CA ALA A 172 -2.78 -13.79 3.93
C ALA A 172 -2.60 -12.93 2.67
N PHE A 173 -2.52 -11.61 2.85
CA PHE A 173 -2.35 -10.69 1.72
C PHE A 173 -1.00 -10.89 1.01
N HIS A 174 -0.97 -10.56 -0.28
CA HIS A 174 0.23 -10.68 -1.13
C HIS A 174 0.81 -12.11 -1.17
N SER A 175 -0.07 -13.10 -1.16
CA SER A 175 0.28 -14.53 -1.24
C SER A 175 -0.60 -15.25 -2.26
N PRO A 176 -0.27 -16.49 -2.66
CA PRO A 176 -1.13 -17.31 -3.54
C PRO A 176 -2.56 -17.51 -3.01
N LEU A 177 -2.80 -17.35 -1.70
CA LEU A 177 -4.15 -17.44 -1.11
C LEU A 177 -5.08 -16.30 -1.56
N MET A 178 -4.53 -15.23 -2.14
CA MET A 178 -5.30 -14.13 -2.71
C MET A 178 -5.66 -14.33 -4.20
N ALA A 179 -5.39 -15.49 -4.80
CA ALA A 179 -5.68 -15.75 -6.21
C ALA A 179 -7.14 -15.43 -6.63
N PRO A 180 -8.18 -15.77 -5.83
CA PRO A 180 -9.55 -15.38 -6.19
C PRO A 180 -9.76 -13.87 -6.25
N ALA A 181 -9.05 -13.11 -5.41
CA ALA A 181 -9.10 -11.64 -5.45
C ALA A 181 -8.39 -11.09 -6.70
N ALA A 182 -7.27 -11.67 -7.10
CA ALA A 182 -6.55 -11.32 -8.32
C ALA A 182 -7.40 -11.53 -9.58
N GLU A 183 -8.08 -12.68 -9.68
CA GLU A 183 -9.00 -12.98 -10.78
C GLU A 183 -10.17 -11.96 -10.85
N GLY A 184 -10.76 -11.63 -9.71
CA GLY A 184 -11.81 -10.62 -9.64
C GLY A 184 -11.31 -9.24 -10.05
N MET A 185 -10.09 -8.89 -9.64
CA MET A 185 -9.48 -7.61 -9.97
C MET A 185 -9.08 -7.51 -11.44
N ALA A 186 -8.63 -8.61 -12.06
CA ALA A 186 -8.36 -8.65 -13.50
C ALA A 186 -9.61 -8.23 -14.30
N ARG A 187 -10.78 -8.82 -13.98
CA ARG A 187 -12.06 -8.46 -14.60
C ARG A 187 -12.45 -7.00 -14.35
N ALA A 188 -12.24 -6.48 -13.14
CA ALA A 188 -12.56 -5.08 -12.83
C ALA A 188 -11.69 -4.09 -13.62
N LEU A 189 -10.41 -4.40 -13.81
CA LEU A 189 -9.46 -3.58 -14.53
C LEU A 189 -9.71 -3.54 -16.04
N GLU A 190 -10.33 -4.56 -16.64
CA GLU A 190 -10.68 -4.59 -18.07
C GLU A 190 -11.53 -3.39 -18.48
N HIS A 191 -12.43 -2.95 -17.61
CA HIS A 191 -13.43 -1.91 -17.88
C HIS A 191 -12.98 -0.48 -17.57
N VAL A 192 -11.72 -0.30 -17.09
CA VAL A 192 -11.18 1.02 -16.77
C VAL A 192 -10.16 1.43 -17.83
N GLU A 193 -10.34 2.62 -18.40
CA GLU A 193 -9.36 3.20 -19.31
C GLU A 193 -8.18 3.76 -18.51
N PHE A 194 -6.96 3.32 -18.86
CA PHE A 194 -5.73 3.83 -18.26
C PHE A 194 -5.08 4.85 -19.19
N ARG A 195 -4.96 6.08 -18.69
CA ARG A 195 -4.34 7.20 -19.37
C ARG A 195 -2.82 7.19 -19.14
N PRO A 196 -2.01 7.82 -20.01
CA PRO A 196 -0.59 7.98 -19.76
C PRO A 196 -0.33 8.72 -18.43
N ALA A 197 0.55 8.16 -17.61
CA ALA A 197 0.96 8.80 -16.35
C ALA A 197 1.75 10.10 -16.64
N ARG A 198 1.46 11.16 -15.88
CA ARG A 198 2.13 12.47 -15.97
C ARG A 198 3.51 12.48 -15.32
N CYS A 199 3.78 11.54 -14.44
CA CYS A 199 5.06 11.36 -13.76
C CYS A 199 5.33 9.86 -13.55
N PRO A 200 6.59 9.44 -13.27
CA PRO A 200 6.90 8.06 -12.92
C PRO A 200 6.12 7.60 -11.69
N VAL A 201 5.57 6.39 -11.77
CA VAL A 201 4.95 5.66 -10.65
C VAL A 201 5.63 4.31 -10.52
N TRP A 202 6.09 3.95 -9.33
CA TRP A 202 6.81 2.70 -9.08
C TRP A 202 5.86 1.54 -8.81
N SER A 203 6.09 0.42 -9.53
CA SER A 203 5.37 -0.83 -9.33
C SER A 203 5.90 -1.58 -8.11
N ASN A 204 5.02 -1.96 -7.21
CA ASN A 204 5.36 -2.79 -6.05
C ASN A 204 5.88 -4.19 -6.42
N VAL A 205 5.52 -4.71 -7.59
CA VAL A 205 5.96 -6.02 -8.08
C VAL A 205 7.39 -5.99 -8.59
N THR A 206 7.73 -4.97 -9.38
CA THR A 206 9.04 -4.88 -10.04
C THR A 206 10.06 -4.04 -9.28
N GLY A 207 9.61 -3.16 -8.38
CA GLY A 207 10.46 -2.16 -7.73
C GLY A 207 10.96 -1.06 -8.69
N LYS A 208 10.39 -0.96 -9.90
CA LYS A 208 10.78 -0.03 -10.97
C LYS A 208 9.58 0.79 -11.42
N PRO A 209 9.79 1.95 -12.08
CA PRO A 209 8.69 2.69 -12.68
C PRO A 209 7.88 1.84 -13.65
N HIS A 210 6.56 2.01 -13.63
CA HIS A 210 5.68 1.43 -14.63
C HIS A 210 6.07 1.87 -16.04
N GLY A 211 5.96 0.95 -17.00
CA GLY A 211 6.05 1.26 -18.41
C GLY A 211 4.82 2.05 -18.92
N LYS A 212 4.86 2.44 -20.18
CA LYS A 212 3.77 3.22 -20.81
C LYS A 212 2.61 2.37 -21.33
N ASP A 213 2.78 1.04 -21.37
CA ASP A 213 1.76 0.13 -21.88
C ASP A 213 0.68 -0.14 -20.82
N PRO A 214 -0.59 0.27 -21.08
CA PRO A 214 -1.69 0.07 -20.12
C PRO A 214 -1.96 -1.41 -19.80
N ALA A 215 -1.76 -2.32 -20.75
CA ALA A 215 -2.00 -3.75 -20.53
C ALA A 215 -1.00 -4.32 -19.53
N THR A 216 0.28 -3.99 -19.68
CA THR A 216 1.34 -4.37 -18.74
C THR A 216 1.09 -3.77 -17.36
N LEU A 217 0.67 -2.51 -17.27
CA LEU A 217 0.36 -1.86 -15.99
C LEU A 217 -0.79 -2.56 -15.27
N LYS A 218 -1.89 -2.86 -15.97
CA LYS A 218 -3.02 -3.62 -15.41
C LYS A 218 -2.60 -5.01 -14.93
N ALA A 219 -1.78 -5.72 -15.72
CA ALA A 219 -1.26 -7.04 -15.33
C ALA A 219 -0.41 -6.95 -14.04
N LEU A 220 0.43 -5.93 -13.89
CA LEU A 220 1.21 -5.71 -12.67
C LEU A 220 0.34 -5.40 -11.45
N LEU A 221 -0.78 -4.69 -11.60
CA LEU A 221 -1.73 -4.46 -10.51
C LEU A 221 -2.48 -5.74 -10.09
N VAL A 222 -2.74 -6.65 -11.02
CA VAL A 222 -3.28 -7.99 -10.72
C VAL A 222 -2.23 -8.81 -9.98
N ASP A 223 -1.02 -8.86 -10.51
CA ASP A 223 0.11 -9.56 -9.90
C ASP A 223 0.42 -9.08 -8.48
N GLN A 224 0.29 -7.78 -8.21
CA GLN A 224 0.52 -7.18 -6.90
C GLN A 224 -0.32 -7.83 -5.78
N ILE A 225 -1.51 -8.37 -6.10
CA ILE A 225 -2.41 -8.98 -5.12
C ILE A 225 -1.84 -10.30 -4.58
N VAL A 226 -1.10 -11.03 -5.42
CA VAL A 226 -0.57 -12.38 -5.12
C VAL A 226 0.95 -12.45 -5.01
N LYS A 227 1.65 -11.38 -5.41
CA LYS A 227 3.12 -11.29 -5.38
C LYS A 227 3.61 -10.35 -4.28
N PRO A 228 4.88 -10.49 -3.90
CA PRO A 228 5.48 -9.62 -2.88
C PRO A 228 5.46 -8.14 -3.25
N VAL A 229 5.20 -7.30 -2.27
CA VAL A 229 5.38 -5.84 -2.34
C VAL A 229 6.84 -5.52 -2.04
N ARG A 230 7.57 -5.00 -3.03
CA ARG A 230 8.98 -4.63 -2.94
C ARG A 230 9.15 -3.14 -2.63
N TRP A 231 8.62 -2.72 -1.48
CA TRP A 231 8.61 -1.31 -1.08
C TRP A 231 10.01 -0.72 -0.92
N ASP A 232 10.92 -1.45 -0.29
CA ASP A 232 12.31 -1.06 -0.12
C ASP A 232 13.01 -0.81 -1.46
N THR A 233 12.78 -1.68 -2.44
CA THR A 233 13.33 -1.56 -3.80
C THR A 233 12.72 -0.36 -4.54
N CYS A 234 11.39 -0.13 -4.39
CA CYS A 234 10.74 1.06 -4.94
C CYS A 234 11.38 2.35 -4.41
N CYS A 235 11.59 2.42 -3.09
CA CYS A 235 12.20 3.59 -2.47
C CYS A 235 13.65 3.81 -2.91
N GLN A 236 14.47 2.75 -2.94
CA GLN A 236 15.87 2.83 -3.38
C GLN A 236 15.97 3.28 -4.84
N ASP A 237 15.15 2.71 -5.72
CA ASP A 237 15.11 3.09 -7.14
C ASP A 237 14.63 4.54 -7.33
N MET A 238 13.62 4.97 -6.58
CA MET A 238 13.13 6.35 -6.59
C MET A 238 14.22 7.33 -6.14
N LEU A 239 14.95 7.03 -5.08
CA LEU A 239 16.05 7.89 -4.59
C LEU A 239 17.17 7.98 -5.64
N ALA A 240 17.53 6.87 -6.28
CA ALA A 240 18.51 6.85 -7.36
C ALA A 240 18.02 7.66 -8.59
N TRP A 241 16.75 7.50 -8.98
CA TRP A 241 16.14 8.28 -10.06
C TRP A 241 16.11 9.77 -9.72
N ARG A 242 15.70 10.16 -8.49
CA ARG A 242 15.66 11.55 -8.03
C ARG A 242 17.04 12.22 -8.17
N LYS A 243 18.10 11.53 -7.76
CA LYS A 243 19.48 11.98 -7.90
C LYS A 243 19.89 12.13 -9.37
N ALA A 244 19.61 11.11 -10.19
CA ALA A 244 19.95 11.11 -11.62
C ALA A 244 19.18 12.21 -12.40
N SER A 245 17.99 12.59 -11.95
CA SER A 245 17.16 13.65 -12.53
C SER A 245 17.49 15.05 -12.02
N GLY A 246 18.49 15.22 -11.15
CA GLY A 246 18.87 16.52 -10.61
C GLY A 246 17.85 17.11 -9.62
N LEU A 247 16.92 16.28 -9.10
CA LEU A 247 15.88 16.69 -8.16
C LEU A 247 16.34 16.59 -6.70
N ASP A 248 17.56 16.11 -6.46
CA ASP A 248 18.12 15.97 -5.13
C ASP A 248 18.35 17.36 -4.51
N GLY A 249 17.74 17.59 -3.35
CA GLY A 249 17.76 18.91 -2.67
C GLY A 249 16.74 19.94 -3.19
N SER A 250 16.03 19.70 -4.30
CA SER A 250 15.02 20.63 -4.85
C SER A 250 13.58 20.12 -4.74
N ALA A 251 13.38 18.79 -4.71
CA ALA A 251 12.07 18.18 -4.52
C ALA A 251 11.98 17.54 -3.13
N SER A 252 10.93 17.87 -2.37
CA SER A 252 10.63 17.27 -1.07
C SER A 252 9.83 15.97 -1.21
N LEU A 253 9.94 15.10 -0.21
CA LEU A 253 9.16 13.88 -0.11
C LEU A 253 7.99 14.11 0.85
N HIS A 254 6.79 13.77 0.43
CA HIS A 254 5.56 13.94 1.20
C HIS A 254 4.83 12.62 1.35
N GLU A 255 4.42 12.30 2.58
CA GLU A 255 3.50 11.20 2.88
C GLU A 255 2.08 11.75 3.02
N LEU A 256 1.17 11.33 2.13
CA LEU A 256 -0.19 11.85 2.00
C LEU A 256 -1.25 11.06 2.78
N ALA A 257 -0.91 9.92 3.32
CA ALA A 257 -1.85 9.11 4.07
C ALA A 257 -1.89 9.51 5.55
N PRO A 258 -2.92 9.14 6.30
CA PRO A 258 -2.90 9.36 7.74
C PRO A 258 -1.77 8.59 8.40
N GLY A 259 -1.15 9.17 9.41
CA GLY A 259 -0.02 8.60 10.14
C GLY A 259 1.35 8.87 9.50
N SER A 260 2.33 8.06 9.88
CA SER A 260 3.75 8.25 9.51
C SER A 260 4.47 6.94 9.21
N VAL A 261 3.73 5.97 8.67
CA VAL A 261 4.26 4.62 8.41
C VAL A 261 5.36 4.65 7.34
N LEU A 262 5.12 5.35 6.22
CA LEU A 262 6.08 5.42 5.12
C LEU A 262 7.32 6.22 5.48
N LYS A 263 7.17 7.31 6.25
CA LYS A 263 8.28 8.05 6.86
C LYS A 263 9.15 7.13 7.73
N GLY A 264 8.50 6.32 8.57
CA GLY A 264 9.19 5.36 9.43
C GLY A 264 9.96 4.30 8.63
N LEU A 265 9.42 3.81 7.52
CA LEU A 265 10.08 2.88 6.61
C LEU A 265 11.22 3.55 5.84
N MET A 266 10.98 4.76 5.31
CA MET A 266 12.01 5.52 4.59
C MET A 266 13.23 5.76 5.47
N ARG A 267 13.06 6.14 6.74
CA ARG A 267 14.17 6.34 7.69
C ARG A 267 15.03 5.09 7.89
N ARG A 268 14.47 3.88 7.67
CA ARG A 268 15.22 2.61 7.72
C ARG A 268 15.94 2.31 6.41
N ILE A 269 15.39 2.78 5.29
CA ILE A 269 15.96 2.61 3.94
C ILE A 269 17.07 3.62 3.72
N ASP A 270 16.81 4.88 3.97
CA ASP A 270 17.78 5.98 3.89
C ASP A 270 17.49 7.03 4.98
N ARG A 271 18.44 7.19 5.92
CA ARG A 271 18.31 8.14 7.03
C ARG A 271 18.42 9.59 6.60
N ALA A 272 19.00 9.86 5.43
CA ALA A 272 19.15 11.21 4.89
C ALA A 272 17.90 11.67 4.12
N ALA A 273 17.03 10.75 3.73
CA ALA A 273 15.79 11.08 3.03
C ALA A 273 14.72 11.55 4.03
N GLU A 274 14.53 12.86 4.11
CA GLU A 274 13.50 13.48 4.94
C GLU A 274 12.13 13.39 4.27
N VAL A 275 11.12 12.89 5.01
CA VAL A 275 9.72 12.79 4.57
C VAL A 275 8.86 13.66 5.46
N THR A 276 8.11 14.58 4.85
CA THR A 276 7.09 15.39 5.53
C THR A 276 5.77 14.62 5.54
N THR A 277 5.14 14.50 6.71
CA THR A 277 3.81 13.87 6.85
C THR A 277 2.73 14.94 6.90
N HIS A 278 1.55 14.60 6.40
CA HIS A 278 0.37 15.46 6.36
C HIS A 278 -0.78 14.85 7.18
N ASP A 279 -0.45 14.37 8.37
CA ASP A 279 -1.38 13.67 9.27
C ASP A 279 -2.24 14.63 10.11
N THR A 280 -1.70 15.82 10.38
CA THR A 280 -2.39 16.84 11.18
C THR A 280 -2.38 18.18 10.44
N VAL A 281 -3.49 18.91 10.51
CA VAL A 281 -3.52 20.33 10.14
C VAL A 281 -2.92 21.08 11.32
N GLU A 282 -1.76 21.72 11.14
CA GLU A 282 -1.33 22.74 12.10
C GLU A 282 -2.40 23.85 12.11
N GLU A 283 -3.05 24.06 13.26
CA GLU A 283 -3.94 25.21 13.39
C GLU A 283 -3.12 26.47 13.04
N PRO A 284 -3.63 27.35 12.14
CA PRO A 284 -2.95 28.59 11.85
C PRO A 284 -2.78 29.31 13.18
N GLN A 285 -1.52 29.61 13.57
CA GLN A 285 -1.24 30.39 14.76
C GLN A 285 -2.06 31.68 14.67
N ARG A 286 -3.14 31.78 15.47
CA ARG A 286 -3.89 33.01 15.60
C ARG A 286 -2.88 34.08 15.98
N ALA A 287 -2.63 35.03 15.07
CA ALA A 287 -1.85 36.19 15.37
C ALA A 287 -2.40 36.76 16.67
N LYS A 288 -1.55 36.77 17.70
CA LYS A 288 -1.89 37.44 18.95
C LYS A 288 -2.10 38.91 18.61
N ALA A 289 -3.36 39.34 18.70
CA ALA A 289 -3.74 40.74 18.57
C ALA A 289 -3.15 41.57 19.74
#